data_36aaa35b4b5dac6bd6ef55406a12ef74
#
_entry.id   36aaa35b4b5dac6bd6ef55406a12ef74
#
_cell.length_a   1.000
_cell.length_b   1.000
_cell.length_c   1.000
_cell.angle_alpha   90.00
_cell.angle_beta   90.00
_cell.angle_gamma   90.00
#
_symmetry.space_group_name_H-M   'P 1'
#
loop_
_entity.id
_entity.type
_entity.pdbx_description
1 polymer ?
#
loop_
_entity_poly.entity_id
_entity_poly.type
_entity_poly.pdbx_seq_one_letter_code
_entity_poly.pdbx_strand_id
1 'polypeptide(L)'
;MEEAAAYERLGTKRLTLVDVIAQSVGLIGPVFSAAFLIPLIAGASATGHGAGIATPFAVLLAAVGTFALGWIVAQYAKRVHAAGSLYDYVTLGLGQRVGTVAGWIYYGGTTVLSSAIAVLVGWFLHDVILVGTFGVSGVLPVAVWGLVYVAARFLVLYTGVELSTRTQLTLALVSAVVVLLFSVNVILNAPVNSPRAFNPAEAPNLTGLFFGVLYGVLIFVGFETAANLAEETANPKRSIPRAVLLSVAIVTAYYLIAAYAQIAGFGFDLGVLLDPEVAAAPLFALGSPAAVGGYGGASDLMLKLLEIVVFLDVLAVGLGAATASTRGVFALARDRRIPGPLAAVNGRGQPVGSIVFVEAFSVLMILFAQYWRGLFALPGQNHFFALFAWLSTYGGFVLMLVYALTALGAFRGLAGHPNRAGVWIAGLVGLAVSVGAIFGGIYQATAPFDMVWKIGLVWIVLGIAVTLAVRGRAPAHEVLEDLRG
;
A
#
# COMPACT_ATOMS: atom_id res chain seq x y z
N MET A 1 -21.62 -28.28 -18.58
CA MET A 1 -22.13 -28.36 -17.20
C MET A 1 -21.04 -28.52 -16.16
N GLU A 2 -19.89 -29.11 -16.48
CA GLU A 2 -18.74 -29.22 -15.54
C GLU A 2 -17.94 -27.91 -15.39
N GLU A 3 -17.94 -27.02 -16.37
CA GLU A 3 -17.24 -25.71 -16.27
C GLU A 3 -17.99 -24.67 -15.39
N ALA A 4 -19.30 -24.78 -15.24
CA ALA A 4 -20.08 -23.93 -14.34
C ALA A 4 -19.87 -24.29 -12.86
N ALA A 5 -19.53 -25.53 -12.55
CA ALA A 5 -19.30 -26.02 -11.18
C ALA A 5 -17.97 -25.51 -10.55
N ALA A 6 -17.02 -25.04 -11.37
CA ALA A 6 -15.74 -24.48 -10.90
C ALA A 6 -15.86 -23.05 -10.35
N TYR A 7 -16.97 -22.35 -10.63
CA TYR A 7 -17.27 -21.01 -10.09
C TYR A 7 -17.98 -21.04 -8.74
N GLU A 8 -18.46 -22.20 -8.28
CA GLU A 8 -19.12 -22.35 -7.01
C GLU A 8 -18.15 -22.72 -5.91
N ARG A 9 -18.11 -21.86 -4.89
CA ARG A 9 -17.66 -22.09 -3.51
C ARG A 9 -16.23 -21.70 -3.15
N LEU A 10 -15.97 -20.40 -3.11
CA LEU A 10 -15.11 -19.84 -2.08
C LEU A 10 -15.97 -19.74 -0.79
N GLY A 11 -15.60 -20.53 0.21
CA GLY A 11 -15.96 -20.49 1.61
C GLY A 11 -17.42 -20.27 2.06
N THR A 12 -18.00 -21.21 2.79
CA THR A 12 -19.30 -21.12 3.49
C THR A 12 -19.32 -20.14 4.67
N LYS A 13 -18.26 -19.43 4.98
CA LYS A 13 -18.19 -18.44 6.07
C LYS A 13 -18.71 -17.09 5.59
N ARG A 14 -19.85 -16.67 6.14
CA ARG A 14 -20.41 -15.33 5.90
C ARG A 14 -19.70 -14.31 6.78
N LEU A 15 -18.81 -13.52 6.20
CA LEU A 15 -18.11 -12.42 6.87
C LEU A 15 -19.09 -11.32 7.29
N THR A 16 -18.92 -10.83 8.51
CA THR A 16 -19.67 -9.68 9.05
C THR A 16 -19.02 -8.37 8.59
N LEU A 17 -19.72 -7.24 8.80
CA LEU A 17 -19.15 -5.90 8.53
C LEU A 17 -17.83 -5.69 9.31
N VAL A 18 -17.75 -6.15 10.55
CA VAL A 18 -16.54 -5.99 11.38
C VAL A 18 -15.38 -6.80 10.80
N ASP A 19 -15.63 -8.03 10.36
CA ASP A 19 -14.60 -8.87 9.73
C ASP A 19 -14.02 -8.21 8.47
N VAL A 20 -14.90 -7.61 7.64
CA VAL A 20 -14.49 -6.94 6.41
C VAL A 20 -13.70 -5.66 6.69
N ILE A 21 -14.14 -4.81 7.65
CA ILE A 21 -13.38 -3.61 8.07
C ILE A 21 -12.01 -4.02 8.56
N ALA A 22 -11.98 -5.00 9.40
CA ALA A 22 -10.80 -5.49 10.06
C ALA A 22 -9.77 -6.06 9.05
N GLN A 23 -10.22 -6.77 8.04
CA GLN A 23 -9.36 -7.26 6.98
C GLN A 23 -8.84 -6.12 6.08
N SER A 24 -9.67 -5.12 5.77
CA SER A 24 -9.23 -3.93 5.04
C SER A 24 -8.18 -3.15 5.82
N VAL A 25 -8.44 -2.86 7.10
CA VAL A 25 -7.50 -2.12 7.97
C VAL A 25 -6.19 -2.91 8.13
N GLY A 26 -6.27 -4.24 8.30
CA GLY A 26 -5.08 -5.10 8.39
C GLY A 26 -4.21 -5.06 7.13
N LEU A 27 -4.82 -5.01 5.93
CA LEU A 27 -4.10 -4.89 4.66
C LEU A 27 -3.51 -3.50 4.42
N ILE A 28 -4.19 -2.44 4.88
CA ILE A 28 -3.67 -1.07 4.84
C ILE A 28 -2.37 -0.96 5.68
N GLY A 29 -2.24 -1.72 6.77
CA GLY A 29 -1.06 -1.73 7.62
C GLY A 29 -0.79 -0.39 8.29
N PRO A 30 -1.68 0.08 9.19
CA PRO A 30 -1.55 1.42 9.76
C PRO A 30 -0.26 1.62 10.53
N VAL A 31 0.25 0.59 11.19
CA VAL A 31 1.49 0.65 11.99
C VAL A 31 2.72 0.69 11.09
N PHE A 32 2.78 -0.19 10.08
CA PHE A 32 3.80 -0.17 9.03
C PHE A 32 3.88 1.20 8.35
N SER A 33 2.73 1.73 7.95
CA SER A 33 2.64 3.02 7.26
C SER A 33 3.09 4.18 8.16
N ALA A 34 2.71 4.16 9.44
CA ALA A 34 3.15 5.17 10.42
C ALA A 34 4.67 5.13 10.62
N ALA A 35 5.27 3.94 10.67
CA ALA A 35 6.70 3.79 10.91
C ALA A 35 7.57 4.14 9.69
N PHE A 36 7.16 3.73 8.48
CA PHE A 36 8.04 3.74 7.32
C PHE A 36 7.54 4.57 6.13
N LEU A 37 6.23 4.80 5.96
CA LEU A 37 5.71 5.58 4.85
C LEU A 37 5.45 7.05 5.19
N ILE A 38 5.03 7.37 6.42
CA ILE A 38 4.88 8.77 6.86
C ILE A 38 6.21 9.54 6.78
N PRO A 39 7.37 8.99 7.18
CA PRO A 39 8.66 9.64 6.93
C PRO A 39 8.93 9.96 5.46
N LEU A 40 8.52 9.08 4.54
CA LEU A 40 8.66 9.31 3.11
C LEU A 40 7.76 10.48 2.62
N ILE A 41 6.60 10.68 3.24
CA ILE A 41 5.76 11.87 2.98
C ILE A 41 6.51 13.15 3.36
N ALA A 42 7.24 13.13 4.49
CA ALA A 42 8.02 14.27 4.94
C ALA A 42 9.23 14.59 4.05
N GLY A 43 9.77 13.60 3.34
CA GLY A 43 10.92 13.75 2.45
C GLY A 43 12.12 12.89 2.81
N ALA A 44 11.96 11.84 3.63
CA ALA A 44 13.03 10.93 4.01
C ALA A 44 13.69 10.19 2.82
N SER A 45 12.99 10.06 1.69
CA SER A 45 13.50 9.42 0.47
C SER A 45 14.32 10.34 -0.42
N ALA A 46 14.08 11.67 -0.36
CA ALA A 46 14.74 12.61 -1.27
C ALA A 46 14.82 14.00 -0.62
N THR A 47 16.00 14.43 -0.28
CA THR A 47 16.25 15.74 0.35
C THR A 47 15.62 16.87 -0.46
N GLY A 48 14.77 17.69 0.17
CA GLY A 48 14.03 18.77 -0.48
C GLY A 48 12.84 18.34 -1.33
N HIS A 49 12.51 17.05 -1.38
CA HIS A 49 11.41 16.47 -2.17
C HIS A 49 10.44 15.72 -1.28
N GLY A 50 9.60 16.41 -0.58
CA GLY A 50 8.57 15.91 0.33
C GLY A 50 7.73 17.05 0.88
N ALA A 51 6.70 16.71 1.66
CA ALA A 51 5.79 17.70 2.25
C ALA A 51 6.42 18.46 3.43
N GLY A 52 7.57 18.02 3.95
CA GLY A 52 8.22 18.64 5.09
C GLY A 52 7.31 18.77 6.31
N ILE A 53 7.27 19.95 6.92
CA ILE A 53 6.39 20.26 8.05
C ILE A 53 4.92 20.04 7.69
N ALA A 54 4.51 20.26 6.43
CA ALA A 54 3.14 20.06 5.97
C ALA A 54 2.77 18.57 5.75
N THR A 55 3.52 17.62 6.32
CA THR A 55 3.21 16.18 6.25
C THR A 55 1.77 15.84 6.69
N PRO A 56 1.24 16.34 7.83
CA PRO A 56 -0.17 16.10 8.19
C PRO A 56 -1.16 16.67 7.17
N PHE A 57 -0.86 17.82 6.55
CA PHE A 57 -1.68 18.37 5.46
C PHE A 57 -1.65 17.48 4.22
N ALA A 58 -0.48 16.94 3.84
CA ALA A 58 -0.36 16.01 2.71
C ALA A 58 -1.18 14.73 2.97
N VAL A 59 -1.15 14.20 4.20
CA VAL A 59 -1.99 13.07 4.64
C VAL A 59 -3.47 13.42 4.54
N LEU A 60 -3.88 14.60 4.98
CA LEU A 60 -5.27 15.04 4.88
C LEU A 60 -5.73 15.17 3.42
N LEU A 61 -4.91 15.74 2.55
CA LEU A 61 -5.21 15.88 1.13
C LEU A 61 -5.32 14.52 0.45
N ALA A 62 -4.41 13.59 0.77
CA ALA A 62 -4.46 12.21 0.30
C ALA A 62 -5.71 11.48 0.81
N ALA A 63 -6.08 11.68 2.08
CA ALA A 63 -7.29 11.10 2.68
C ALA A 63 -8.56 11.57 1.95
N VAL A 64 -8.66 12.87 1.61
CA VAL A 64 -9.78 13.41 0.83
C VAL A 64 -9.88 12.73 -0.54
N GLY A 65 -8.76 12.56 -1.24
CA GLY A 65 -8.70 11.85 -2.52
C GLY A 65 -9.09 10.38 -2.39
N THR A 66 -8.52 9.70 -1.39
CA THR A 66 -8.80 8.28 -1.13
C THR A 66 -10.25 8.06 -0.69
N PHE A 67 -10.83 8.97 0.09
CA PHE A 67 -12.24 8.90 0.45
C PHE A 67 -13.16 9.05 -0.77
N ALA A 68 -12.82 9.94 -1.69
CA ALA A 68 -13.52 10.10 -2.96
C ALA A 68 -13.43 8.84 -3.84
N LEU A 69 -12.23 8.26 -3.97
CA LEU A 69 -12.01 6.98 -4.66
C LEU A 69 -12.73 5.83 -3.97
N GLY A 70 -12.68 5.76 -2.64
CA GLY A 70 -13.40 4.79 -1.83
C GLY A 70 -14.92 4.88 -2.02
N TRP A 71 -15.45 6.10 -2.15
CA TRP A 71 -16.86 6.29 -2.46
C TRP A 71 -17.21 5.73 -3.85
N ILE A 72 -16.38 5.96 -4.87
CA ILE A 72 -16.53 5.38 -6.21
C ILE A 72 -16.53 3.85 -6.14
N VAL A 73 -15.51 3.26 -5.49
CA VAL A 73 -15.40 1.81 -5.27
C VAL A 73 -16.65 1.28 -4.57
N ALA A 74 -17.14 1.97 -3.54
CA ALA A 74 -18.34 1.62 -2.82
C ALA A 74 -19.60 1.62 -3.70
N GLN A 75 -19.72 2.56 -4.68
CA GLN A 75 -20.86 2.56 -5.61
C GLN A 75 -20.75 1.42 -6.64
N TYR A 76 -19.55 1.13 -7.13
CA TYR A 76 -19.34 -0.04 -8.00
C TYR A 76 -19.64 -1.35 -7.27
N ALA A 77 -19.17 -1.52 -6.03
CA ALA A 77 -19.39 -2.72 -5.22
C ALA A 77 -20.88 -3.00 -4.90
N LYS A 78 -21.76 -2.01 -5.01
CA LYS A 78 -23.22 -2.23 -4.93
C LYS A 78 -23.80 -2.90 -6.17
N ARG A 79 -23.10 -2.83 -7.30
CA ARG A 79 -23.56 -3.30 -8.61
C ARG A 79 -22.80 -4.53 -9.08
N VAL A 80 -21.51 -4.63 -8.74
CA VAL A 80 -20.59 -5.67 -9.21
C VAL A 80 -20.02 -6.41 -8.00
N HIS A 81 -20.22 -7.71 -7.98
CA HIS A 81 -19.77 -8.58 -6.89
C HIS A 81 -18.60 -9.49 -7.33
N ALA A 82 -17.78 -9.03 -8.28
CA ALA A 82 -16.67 -9.79 -8.82
C ALA A 82 -15.37 -9.50 -8.06
N ALA A 83 -14.52 -10.50 -7.92
CA ALA A 83 -13.25 -10.43 -7.19
C ALA A 83 -12.13 -9.62 -7.87
N GLY A 84 -12.36 -9.14 -9.11
CA GLY A 84 -11.38 -8.37 -9.89
C GLY A 84 -11.21 -6.90 -9.46
N SER A 85 -12.06 -6.39 -8.54
CA SER A 85 -11.96 -5.06 -7.94
C SER A 85 -11.73 -3.93 -8.99
N LEU A 86 -10.66 -3.15 -8.85
CA LEU A 86 -10.36 -2.00 -9.72
C LEU A 86 -10.26 -2.36 -11.21
N TYR A 87 -9.75 -3.55 -11.54
CA TYR A 87 -9.71 -4.05 -12.92
C TYR A 87 -11.11 -4.08 -13.54
N ASP A 88 -12.09 -4.65 -12.81
CA ASP A 88 -13.46 -4.76 -13.28
C ASP A 88 -14.12 -3.39 -13.38
N TYR A 89 -13.90 -2.50 -12.42
CA TYR A 89 -14.47 -1.15 -12.42
C TYR A 89 -13.96 -0.30 -13.59
N VAL A 90 -12.67 -0.36 -13.88
CA VAL A 90 -12.08 0.30 -15.06
C VAL A 90 -12.63 -0.32 -16.35
N THR A 91 -12.80 -1.64 -16.39
CA THR A 91 -13.38 -2.35 -17.55
C THR A 91 -14.81 -1.87 -17.82
N LEU A 92 -15.63 -1.73 -16.79
CA LEU A 92 -17.02 -1.23 -16.92
C LEU A 92 -17.08 0.22 -17.38
N GLY A 93 -16.17 1.07 -16.89
CA GLY A 93 -16.16 2.49 -17.22
C GLY A 93 -15.53 2.81 -18.57
N LEU A 94 -14.36 2.22 -18.85
CA LEU A 94 -13.50 2.58 -19.99
C LEU A 94 -13.35 1.47 -21.04
N GLY A 95 -13.95 0.32 -20.80
CA GLY A 95 -13.94 -0.82 -21.70
C GLY A 95 -12.78 -1.79 -21.46
N GLN A 96 -12.95 -2.99 -22.05
CA GLN A 96 -12.12 -4.16 -21.81
C GLN A 96 -10.61 -3.94 -22.02
N ARG A 97 -10.22 -3.22 -23.08
CA ARG A 97 -8.79 -3.00 -23.38
C ARG A 97 -8.11 -2.16 -22.32
N VAL A 98 -8.76 -1.06 -21.92
CA VAL A 98 -8.25 -0.17 -20.87
C VAL A 98 -8.24 -0.90 -19.52
N GLY A 99 -9.29 -1.66 -19.21
CA GLY A 99 -9.34 -2.48 -18.00
C GLY A 99 -8.19 -3.50 -17.93
N THR A 100 -7.89 -4.21 -19.04
CA THR A 100 -6.77 -5.16 -19.07
C THR A 100 -5.42 -4.48 -18.79
N VAL A 101 -5.18 -3.31 -19.39
CA VAL A 101 -3.97 -2.52 -19.12
C VAL A 101 -3.96 -2.04 -17.67
N ALA A 102 -5.10 -1.58 -17.13
CA ALA A 102 -5.22 -1.20 -15.72
C ALA A 102 -4.92 -2.37 -14.78
N GLY A 103 -5.42 -3.58 -15.07
CA GLY A 103 -5.10 -4.79 -14.31
C GLY A 103 -3.61 -5.14 -14.36
N TRP A 104 -2.96 -5.04 -15.53
CA TRP A 104 -1.52 -5.21 -15.68
C TRP A 104 -0.72 -4.23 -14.82
N ILE A 105 -1.09 -2.94 -14.85
CA ILE A 105 -0.45 -1.89 -14.05
C ILE A 105 -0.68 -2.14 -12.56
N TYR A 106 -1.91 -2.45 -12.15
CA TYR A 106 -2.29 -2.67 -10.76
C TYR A 106 -1.55 -3.85 -10.14
N TYR A 107 -1.64 -5.02 -10.76
CA TYR A 107 -1.04 -6.23 -10.18
C TYR A 107 0.49 -6.27 -10.33
N GLY A 108 1.05 -5.61 -11.35
CA GLY A 108 2.48 -5.33 -11.41
C GLY A 108 2.94 -4.43 -10.28
N GLY A 109 2.21 -3.33 -10.03
CA GLY A 109 2.49 -2.39 -8.94
C GLY A 109 2.40 -3.05 -7.56
N THR A 110 1.37 -3.85 -7.30
CA THR A 110 1.23 -4.58 -6.02
C THR A 110 2.33 -5.64 -5.84
N THR A 111 2.80 -6.28 -6.92
CA THR A 111 3.97 -7.19 -6.87
C THR A 111 5.22 -6.44 -6.44
N VAL A 112 5.47 -5.26 -7.00
CA VAL A 112 6.60 -4.41 -6.59
C VAL A 112 6.49 -3.98 -5.13
N LEU A 113 5.30 -3.56 -4.68
CA LEU A 113 5.07 -3.19 -3.27
C LEU A 113 5.28 -4.37 -2.31
N SER A 114 4.81 -5.56 -2.68
CA SER A 114 5.05 -6.79 -1.91
C SER A 114 6.56 -7.08 -1.76
N SER A 115 7.32 -6.84 -2.83
CA SER A 115 8.77 -7.02 -2.84
C SER A 115 9.50 -5.92 -2.06
N ALA A 116 8.99 -4.69 -2.09
CA ALA A 116 9.50 -3.60 -1.26
C ALA A 116 9.46 -3.96 0.23
N ILE A 117 8.33 -4.52 0.69
CA ILE A 117 8.19 -4.96 2.08
C ILE A 117 9.16 -6.11 2.39
N ALA A 118 9.40 -7.05 1.47
CA ALA A 118 10.37 -8.12 1.69
C ALA A 118 11.82 -7.60 1.85
N VAL A 119 12.19 -6.58 1.07
CA VAL A 119 13.47 -5.87 1.21
C VAL A 119 13.56 -5.16 2.57
N LEU A 120 12.48 -4.47 2.97
CA LEU A 120 12.39 -3.77 4.25
C LEU A 120 12.54 -4.73 5.44
N VAL A 121 11.86 -5.89 5.41
CA VAL A 121 11.91 -6.88 6.51
C VAL A 121 13.35 -7.33 6.77
N GLY A 122 14.13 -7.57 5.70
CA GLY A 122 15.53 -7.95 5.85
C GLY A 122 16.35 -6.90 6.61
N TRP A 123 16.24 -5.65 6.21
CA TRP A 123 16.92 -4.52 6.85
C TRP A 123 16.41 -4.28 8.27
N PHE A 124 15.10 -4.26 8.46
CA PHE A 124 14.50 -3.95 9.75
C PHE A 124 14.89 -4.99 10.82
N LEU A 125 14.80 -6.29 10.47
CA LEU A 125 15.22 -7.34 11.40
C LEU A 125 16.71 -7.30 11.70
N HIS A 126 17.55 -7.10 10.68
CA HIS A 126 19.00 -7.11 10.86
C HIS A 126 19.51 -5.83 11.54
N ASP A 127 19.36 -4.67 10.87
CA ASP A 127 20.02 -3.43 11.27
C ASP A 127 19.33 -2.78 12.48
N VAL A 128 18.00 -2.78 12.51
CA VAL A 128 17.25 -2.09 13.58
C VAL A 128 17.12 -3.00 14.80
N ILE A 129 16.59 -4.21 14.63
CA ILE A 129 16.29 -5.07 15.78
C ILE A 129 17.56 -5.77 16.30
N LEU A 130 18.18 -6.63 15.49
CA LEU A 130 19.26 -7.49 15.97
C LEU A 130 20.53 -6.69 16.34
N VAL A 131 21.00 -5.84 15.46
CA VAL A 131 22.22 -5.06 15.67
C VAL A 131 21.93 -3.84 16.54
N GLY A 132 20.94 -3.01 16.17
CA GLY A 132 20.66 -1.74 16.83
C GLY A 132 20.15 -1.90 18.25
N THR A 133 19.09 -2.68 18.43
CA THR A 133 18.42 -2.80 19.75
C THR A 133 19.03 -3.87 20.64
N PHE A 134 19.38 -5.04 20.09
CA PHE A 134 19.90 -6.15 20.89
C PHE A 134 21.42 -6.25 20.89
N GLY A 135 22.15 -5.45 20.10
CA GLY A 135 23.60 -5.43 20.06
C GLY A 135 24.24 -6.75 19.62
N VAL A 136 23.52 -7.55 18.83
CA VAL A 136 24.02 -8.87 18.39
C VAL A 136 25.14 -8.68 17.37
N SER A 137 26.33 -9.22 17.65
CA SER A 137 27.45 -9.23 16.73
C SER A 137 27.49 -10.53 15.90
N GLY A 138 28.10 -10.48 14.70
CA GLY A 138 28.26 -11.66 13.85
C GLY A 138 26.94 -12.13 13.20
N VAL A 139 25.97 -11.22 13.03
CA VAL A 139 24.70 -11.52 12.40
C VAL A 139 24.90 -11.82 10.90
N LEU A 140 24.10 -12.76 10.37
CA LEU A 140 24.08 -13.06 8.94
C LEU A 140 23.74 -11.81 8.12
N PRO A 141 24.22 -11.66 6.87
CA PRO A 141 23.92 -10.49 6.04
C PRO A 141 22.41 -10.17 5.92
N VAL A 142 22.08 -8.89 5.78
CA VAL A 142 20.70 -8.39 5.63
C VAL A 142 19.89 -9.19 4.62
N ALA A 143 20.47 -9.50 3.45
CA ALA A 143 19.81 -10.27 2.40
C ALA A 143 19.31 -11.64 2.87
N VAL A 144 20.06 -12.31 3.77
CA VAL A 144 19.69 -13.64 4.28
C VAL A 144 18.37 -13.56 5.05
N TRP A 145 18.20 -12.55 5.88
CA TRP A 145 16.95 -12.35 6.65
C TRP A 145 15.75 -12.05 5.76
N GLY A 146 15.95 -11.24 4.71
CA GLY A 146 14.94 -11.01 3.69
C GLY A 146 14.56 -12.31 2.95
N LEU A 147 15.54 -13.13 2.57
CA LEU A 147 15.31 -14.42 1.91
C LEU A 147 14.62 -15.42 2.83
N VAL A 148 14.97 -15.47 4.13
CA VAL A 148 14.25 -16.29 5.12
C VAL A 148 12.78 -15.89 5.22
N TYR A 149 12.51 -14.58 5.24
CA TYR A 149 11.12 -14.09 5.22
C TYR A 149 10.38 -14.50 3.95
N VAL A 150 10.98 -14.33 2.77
CA VAL A 150 10.39 -14.74 1.48
C VAL A 150 10.12 -16.24 1.46
N ALA A 151 11.04 -17.07 1.96
CA ALA A 151 10.85 -18.52 2.06
C ALA A 151 9.69 -18.90 3.00
N ALA A 152 9.59 -18.26 4.17
CA ALA A 152 8.49 -18.46 5.11
C ALA A 152 7.15 -18.05 4.49
N ARG A 153 7.09 -16.88 3.83
CA ARG A 153 5.92 -16.37 3.12
C ARG A 153 5.50 -17.30 1.98
N PHE A 154 6.47 -17.76 1.17
CA PHE A 154 6.24 -18.76 0.12
C PHE A 154 5.57 -20.02 0.68
N LEU A 155 6.08 -20.58 1.79
CA LEU A 155 5.52 -21.75 2.42
C LEU A 155 4.06 -21.53 2.87
N VAL A 156 3.77 -20.38 3.48
CA VAL A 156 2.40 -20.03 3.88
C VAL A 156 1.47 -19.95 2.67
N LEU A 157 1.86 -19.26 1.62
CA LEU A 157 1.07 -19.11 0.39
C LEU A 157 0.89 -20.46 -0.33
N TYR A 158 1.96 -21.26 -0.42
CA TYR A 158 1.95 -22.56 -1.11
C TYR A 158 1.09 -23.60 -0.39
N THR A 159 1.13 -23.61 0.95
CA THR A 159 0.34 -24.55 1.77
C THR A 159 -1.10 -24.11 1.95
N GLY A 160 -1.40 -22.81 1.75
CA GLY A 160 -2.72 -22.25 1.99
C GLY A 160 -3.11 -22.22 3.47
N VAL A 161 -2.12 -22.23 4.38
CA VAL A 161 -2.39 -22.10 5.81
C VAL A 161 -2.97 -20.71 6.09
N GLU A 162 -4.23 -20.67 6.44
CA GLU A 162 -4.89 -19.45 6.91
C GLU A 162 -4.55 -19.25 8.38
N LEU A 163 -3.74 -18.22 8.66
CA LEU A 163 -3.70 -17.66 10.01
C LEU A 163 -5.11 -17.20 10.34
N SER A 164 -5.63 -17.62 11.52
CA SER A 164 -6.97 -17.21 11.93
C SER A 164 -7.15 -15.70 11.77
N THR A 165 -8.14 -15.28 11.00
CA THR A 165 -8.48 -13.89 10.77
C THR A 165 -8.59 -13.09 12.08
N ARG A 166 -9.10 -13.74 13.13
CA ARG A 166 -9.19 -13.14 14.48
C ARG A 166 -7.82 -12.88 15.09
N THR A 167 -6.86 -13.79 14.92
CA THR A 167 -5.50 -13.60 15.45
C THR A 167 -4.80 -12.44 14.74
N GLN A 168 -4.87 -12.38 13.41
CA GLN A 168 -4.31 -11.28 12.63
C GLN A 168 -4.91 -9.94 13.05
N LEU A 169 -6.24 -9.89 13.20
CA LEU A 169 -6.97 -8.73 13.67
C LEU A 169 -6.57 -8.27 15.07
N THR A 170 -6.46 -9.21 16.01
CA THR A 170 -6.09 -8.87 17.37
C THR A 170 -4.69 -8.30 17.41
N LEU A 171 -3.74 -8.90 16.68
CA LEU A 171 -2.37 -8.39 16.59
C LEU A 171 -2.31 -7.00 15.95
N ALA A 172 -2.99 -6.79 14.83
CA ALA A 172 -3.03 -5.49 14.15
C ALA A 172 -3.68 -4.41 15.03
N LEU A 173 -4.76 -4.74 15.74
CA LEU A 173 -5.43 -3.80 16.66
C LEU A 173 -4.55 -3.45 17.84
N VAL A 174 -3.92 -4.44 18.49
CA VAL A 174 -2.99 -4.19 19.61
C VAL A 174 -1.82 -3.33 19.16
N SER A 175 -1.21 -3.63 18.02
CA SER A 175 -0.12 -2.84 17.46
C SER A 175 -0.56 -1.40 17.15
N ALA A 176 -1.73 -1.23 16.54
CA ALA A 176 -2.27 0.09 16.23
C ALA A 176 -2.54 0.91 17.50
N VAL A 177 -3.09 0.30 18.55
CA VAL A 177 -3.34 0.97 19.84
C VAL A 177 -2.04 1.41 20.50
N VAL A 178 -1.01 0.56 20.51
CA VAL A 178 0.31 0.90 21.08
C VAL A 178 0.89 2.13 20.39
N VAL A 179 0.95 2.13 19.05
CA VAL A 179 1.52 3.26 18.30
C VAL A 179 0.65 4.52 18.42
N LEU A 180 -0.68 4.36 18.48
CA LEU A 180 -1.58 5.50 18.70
C LEU A 180 -1.37 6.15 20.07
N LEU A 181 -1.33 5.35 21.14
CA LEU A 181 -1.09 5.85 22.50
C LEU A 181 0.28 6.49 22.61
N PHE A 182 1.30 5.90 21.99
CA PHE A 182 2.62 6.50 21.93
C PHE A 182 2.59 7.84 21.17
N SER A 183 1.96 7.90 20.00
CA SER A 183 1.83 9.14 19.22
C SER A 183 1.11 10.25 20.01
N VAL A 184 0.04 9.91 20.71
CA VAL A 184 -0.66 10.86 21.60
C VAL A 184 0.26 11.33 22.73
N ASN A 185 1.00 10.41 23.36
CA ASN A 185 1.98 10.77 24.40
C ASN A 185 3.06 11.73 23.86
N VAL A 186 3.57 11.50 22.66
CA VAL A 186 4.53 12.41 22.00
C VAL A 186 3.91 13.80 21.82
N ILE A 187 2.67 13.89 21.33
CA ILE A 187 1.97 15.17 21.13
C ILE A 187 1.80 15.93 22.46
N LEU A 188 1.38 15.22 23.50
CA LEU A 188 1.14 15.84 24.83
C LEU A 188 2.43 16.36 25.49
N ASN A 189 3.57 15.76 25.17
CA ASN A 189 4.88 16.13 25.72
C ASN A 189 5.78 16.88 24.72
N ALA A 190 5.29 17.17 23.53
CA ALA A 190 6.03 17.97 22.55
C ALA A 190 6.21 19.40 23.05
N PRO A 191 7.39 20.02 22.87
CA PRO A 191 7.68 21.36 23.40
C PRO A 191 6.82 22.43 22.70
N VAL A 192 6.42 22.16 21.46
CA VAL A 192 5.60 23.05 20.63
C VAL A 192 4.54 22.24 19.91
N ASN A 193 3.29 22.64 20.09
CA ASN A 193 2.17 22.19 19.28
C ASN A 193 1.67 23.36 18.42
N SER A 194 1.58 23.18 17.12
CA SER A 194 1.23 24.25 16.21
C SER A 194 0.36 23.76 15.04
N PRO A 195 -0.67 24.53 14.63
CA PRO A 195 -1.47 24.22 13.45
C PRO A 195 -0.68 24.38 12.15
N ARG A 196 0.56 24.87 12.18
CA ARG A 196 1.44 25.02 10.99
C ARG A 196 1.56 23.74 10.18
N ALA A 197 1.55 22.56 10.82
CA ALA A 197 1.59 21.27 10.16
C ALA A 197 0.42 21.02 9.18
N PHE A 198 -0.66 21.77 9.31
CA PHE A 198 -1.82 21.73 8.41
C PHE A 198 -1.86 22.90 7.40
N ASN A 199 -0.81 23.70 7.36
CA ASN A 199 -0.69 24.80 6.39
C ASN A 199 0.11 24.31 5.15
N PRO A 200 -0.47 24.32 3.93
CA PRO A 200 0.25 23.92 2.72
C PRO A 200 1.47 24.79 2.40
N ALA A 201 1.49 26.04 2.89
CA ALA A 201 2.62 26.95 2.70
C ALA A 201 3.88 26.55 3.48
N GLU A 202 3.78 25.65 4.45
CA GLU A 202 4.92 25.08 5.18
C GLU A 202 5.60 23.91 4.42
N ALA A 203 5.04 23.48 3.30
CA ALA A 203 5.73 22.56 2.40
C ALA A 203 6.90 23.28 1.72
N PRO A 204 8.07 22.63 1.53
CA PRO A 204 9.23 23.24 0.89
C PRO A 204 8.92 23.81 -0.51
N ASN A 205 8.07 23.14 -1.24
CA ASN A 205 7.54 23.57 -2.54
C ASN A 205 6.29 22.74 -2.91
N LEU A 206 5.56 23.20 -3.94
CA LEU A 206 4.36 22.54 -4.42
C LEU A 206 4.62 21.11 -4.93
N THR A 207 5.74 20.89 -5.60
CA THR A 207 6.13 19.59 -6.14
C THR A 207 6.40 18.60 -5.02
N GLY A 208 7.14 19.03 -3.99
CA GLY A 208 7.41 18.23 -2.79
C GLY A 208 6.13 17.88 -2.03
N LEU A 209 5.18 18.84 -1.94
CA LEU A 209 3.87 18.55 -1.35
C LEU A 209 3.15 17.42 -2.11
N PHE A 210 3.06 17.49 -3.43
CA PHE A 210 2.39 16.46 -4.23
C PHE A 210 3.18 15.15 -4.30
N PHE A 211 4.50 15.19 -4.20
CA PHE A 211 5.30 13.98 -4.00
C PHE A 211 4.99 13.33 -2.65
N GLY A 212 4.83 14.13 -1.59
CA GLY A 212 4.32 13.66 -0.31
C GLY A 212 2.90 13.07 -0.42
N VAL A 213 2.02 13.69 -1.23
CA VAL A 213 0.66 13.15 -1.48
C VAL A 213 0.71 11.78 -2.18
N LEU A 214 1.71 11.49 -3.03
CA LEU A 214 1.88 10.15 -3.62
C LEU A 214 2.01 9.09 -2.53
N TYR A 215 2.91 9.29 -1.57
CA TYR A 215 3.03 8.40 -0.41
C TYR A 215 1.81 8.50 0.50
N GLY A 216 1.22 9.70 0.63
CA GLY A 216 0.00 9.93 1.38
C GLY A 216 -1.18 9.08 0.87
N VAL A 217 -1.31 8.88 -0.45
CA VAL A 217 -2.31 7.93 -0.99
C VAL A 217 -1.85 6.49 -0.82
N LEU A 218 -0.53 6.23 -0.93
CA LEU A 218 0.03 4.89 -0.76
C LEU A 218 -0.25 4.30 0.63
N ILE A 219 -0.25 5.12 1.70
CA ILE A 219 -0.58 4.64 3.06
C ILE A 219 -2.02 4.13 3.20
N PHE A 220 -2.91 4.46 2.27
CA PHE A 220 -4.29 3.97 2.24
C PHE A 220 -4.50 2.76 1.33
N VAL A 221 -3.52 2.36 0.53
CA VAL A 221 -3.64 1.22 -0.39
C VAL A 221 -4.04 -0.03 0.40
N GLY A 222 -5.07 -0.70 -0.11
CA GLY A 222 -5.74 -1.80 0.59
C GLY A 222 -7.19 -1.48 0.97
N PHE A 223 -7.61 -0.20 0.94
CA PHE A 223 -9.01 0.17 1.21
C PHE A 223 -9.99 -0.49 0.23
N GLU A 224 -9.57 -0.69 -1.01
CA GLU A 224 -10.33 -1.33 -2.07
C GLU A 224 -10.46 -2.85 -1.91
N THR A 225 -9.63 -3.47 -1.09
CA THR A 225 -9.61 -4.93 -0.92
C THR A 225 -10.85 -5.47 -0.21
N ALA A 226 -11.58 -4.63 0.53
CA ALA A 226 -12.92 -4.96 1.01
C ALA A 226 -13.83 -5.45 -0.12
N ALA A 227 -13.69 -4.89 -1.34
CA ALA A 227 -14.50 -5.29 -2.49
C ALA A 227 -14.20 -6.72 -2.96
N ASN A 228 -12.99 -7.23 -2.76
CA ASN A 228 -12.61 -8.59 -3.11
C ASN A 228 -13.30 -9.65 -2.23
N LEU A 229 -13.85 -9.24 -1.08
CA LEU A 229 -14.55 -10.11 -0.13
C LEU A 229 -16.07 -10.15 -0.37
N ALA A 230 -16.55 -9.56 -1.46
CA ALA A 230 -17.97 -9.43 -1.74
C ALA A 230 -18.69 -10.79 -1.77
N GLU A 231 -18.05 -11.83 -2.32
CA GLU A 231 -18.61 -13.18 -2.44
C GLU A 231 -18.72 -13.90 -1.09
N GLU A 232 -17.86 -13.57 -0.12
CA GLU A 232 -17.82 -14.19 1.21
C GLU A 232 -18.61 -13.42 2.27
N THR A 233 -19.13 -12.23 1.92
CA THR A 233 -19.80 -11.30 2.85
C THR A 233 -21.31 -11.54 2.93
N ALA A 234 -21.87 -11.57 4.14
CA ALA A 234 -23.28 -11.88 4.39
C ALA A 234 -24.27 -10.92 3.68
N ASN A 235 -23.94 -9.63 3.60
CA ASN A 235 -24.73 -8.58 2.95
C ASN A 235 -23.82 -7.66 2.14
N PRO A 236 -23.25 -8.12 1.01
CA PRO A 236 -22.18 -7.40 0.32
C PRO A 236 -22.63 -5.99 -0.13
N LYS A 237 -23.85 -5.83 -0.65
CA LYS A 237 -24.39 -4.53 -1.09
C LYS A 237 -24.41 -3.44 0.01
N ARG A 238 -24.43 -3.83 1.28
CA ARG A 238 -24.45 -2.89 2.42
C ARG A 238 -23.10 -2.89 3.18
N SER A 239 -22.53 -4.08 3.40
CA SER A 239 -21.32 -4.22 4.22
C SER A 239 -20.07 -3.71 3.52
N ILE A 240 -19.88 -4.05 2.23
CA ILE A 240 -18.69 -3.63 1.49
C ILE A 240 -18.58 -2.10 1.37
N PRO A 241 -19.63 -1.35 0.92
CA PRO A 241 -19.55 0.11 0.85
C PRO A 241 -19.24 0.77 2.19
N ARG A 242 -19.83 0.26 3.28
CA ARG A 242 -19.57 0.77 4.63
C ARG A 242 -18.16 0.43 5.10
N ALA A 243 -17.69 -0.79 4.85
CA ALA A 243 -16.35 -1.21 5.22
C ALA A 243 -15.28 -0.33 4.55
N VAL A 244 -15.38 -0.12 3.23
CA VAL A 244 -14.46 0.74 2.48
C VAL A 244 -14.39 2.14 3.10
N LEU A 245 -15.53 2.81 3.29
CA LEU A 245 -15.56 4.18 3.78
C LEU A 245 -15.14 4.29 5.25
N LEU A 246 -15.57 3.35 6.11
CA LEU A 246 -15.19 3.35 7.52
C LEU A 246 -13.70 3.03 7.70
N SER A 247 -13.14 2.10 6.94
CA SER A 247 -11.71 1.82 6.98
C SER A 247 -10.89 3.07 6.63
N VAL A 248 -11.22 3.78 5.55
CA VAL A 248 -10.55 5.03 5.19
C VAL A 248 -10.70 6.08 6.29
N ALA A 249 -11.89 6.25 6.87
CA ALA A 249 -12.12 7.25 7.93
C ALA A 249 -11.32 6.95 9.21
N ILE A 250 -11.34 5.68 9.67
CA ILE A 250 -10.62 5.24 10.88
C ILE A 250 -9.11 5.43 10.68
N VAL A 251 -8.60 4.97 9.54
CA VAL A 251 -7.17 5.03 9.23
C VAL A 251 -6.72 6.49 9.00
N THR A 252 -7.59 7.36 8.43
CA THR A 252 -7.30 8.80 8.32
C THR A 252 -7.03 9.42 9.68
N ALA A 253 -7.91 9.21 10.67
CA ALA A 253 -7.72 9.75 12.01
C ALA A 253 -6.41 9.25 12.63
N TYR A 254 -6.11 7.96 12.47
CA TYR A 254 -4.87 7.36 12.94
C TYR A 254 -3.63 8.00 12.31
N TYR A 255 -3.61 8.13 10.98
CA TYR A 255 -2.47 8.71 10.28
C TYR A 255 -2.26 10.19 10.53
N LEU A 256 -3.32 10.97 10.71
CA LEU A 256 -3.20 12.37 11.08
C LEU A 256 -2.53 12.53 12.45
N ILE A 257 -2.92 11.70 13.44
CA ILE A 257 -2.30 11.70 14.77
C ILE A 257 -0.83 11.26 14.66
N ALA A 258 -0.53 10.16 13.94
CA ALA A 258 0.82 9.64 13.82
C ALA A 258 1.74 10.60 13.04
N ALA A 259 1.24 11.23 11.97
CA ALA A 259 2.00 12.20 11.19
C ALA A 259 2.27 13.48 11.99
N TYR A 260 1.26 13.98 12.70
CA TYR A 260 1.44 15.15 13.55
C TYR A 260 2.41 14.89 14.71
N ALA A 261 2.32 13.69 15.33
CA ALA A 261 3.23 13.29 16.40
C ALA A 261 4.70 13.29 15.94
N GLN A 262 4.97 12.81 14.74
CA GLN A 262 6.34 12.81 14.21
C GLN A 262 6.84 14.24 13.97
N ILE A 263 6.03 15.13 13.41
CA ILE A 263 6.43 16.54 13.21
C ILE A 263 6.61 17.27 14.55
N ALA A 264 5.67 17.14 15.47
CA ALA A 264 5.70 17.81 16.77
C ALA A 264 6.79 17.23 17.69
N GLY A 265 7.02 15.91 17.66
CA GLY A 265 8.03 15.23 18.46
C GLY A 265 9.45 15.68 18.13
N PHE A 266 9.71 16.04 16.87
CA PHE A 266 10.98 16.65 16.45
C PHE A 266 10.97 18.18 16.51
N GLY A 267 10.01 18.78 17.21
CA GLY A 267 9.96 20.23 17.44
C GLY A 267 9.76 21.06 16.17
N PHE A 268 9.16 20.49 15.11
CA PHE A 268 9.05 21.12 13.78
C PHE A 268 10.41 21.36 13.10
N ASP A 269 11.47 20.69 13.53
CA ASP A 269 12.80 20.77 12.95
C ASP A 269 12.99 19.68 11.88
N LEU A 270 12.95 20.07 10.61
CA LEU A 270 13.19 19.17 9.49
C LEU A 270 14.64 18.68 9.43
N GLY A 271 15.59 19.46 9.95
CA GLY A 271 16.99 19.05 9.98
C GLY A 271 17.20 17.81 10.84
N VAL A 272 16.48 17.70 11.95
CA VAL A 272 16.48 16.52 12.82
C VAL A 272 15.66 15.39 12.24
N LEU A 273 14.43 15.68 11.77
CA LEU A 273 13.54 14.65 11.23
C LEU A 273 14.12 13.96 9.98
N LEU A 274 14.79 14.72 9.12
CA LEU A 274 15.35 14.22 7.86
C LEU A 274 16.84 13.86 7.96
N ASP A 275 17.42 13.89 9.16
CA ASP A 275 18.75 13.36 9.39
C ASP A 275 18.79 11.87 8.96
N PRO A 276 19.76 11.42 8.18
CA PRO A 276 19.83 10.05 7.69
C PRO A 276 19.72 8.96 8.76
N GLU A 277 20.21 9.22 9.98
CA GLU A 277 20.12 8.26 11.09
C GLU A 277 18.70 8.18 11.68
N VAL A 278 17.91 9.24 11.55
CA VAL A 278 16.53 9.35 12.05
C VAL A 278 15.51 9.04 10.95
N ALA A 279 15.72 9.56 9.77
CA ALA A 279 14.74 9.62 8.68
C ALA A 279 14.20 8.26 8.23
N ALA A 280 15.00 7.19 8.35
CA ALA A 280 14.55 5.85 7.98
C ALA A 280 13.47 5.30 8.93
N ALA A 281 13.49 5.70 10.22
CA ALA A 281 12.58 5.19 11.23
C ALA A 281 12.36 6.20 12.39
N PRO A 282 11.78 7.39 12.14
CA PRO A 282 11.65 8.46 13.12
C PRO A 282 10.83 8.05 14.35
N LEU A 283 9.86 7.14 14.16
CA LEU A 283 9.03 6.62 15.25
C LEU A 283 9.90 5.92 16.32
N PHE A 284 10.94 5.19 15.91
CA PHE A 284 11.86 4.51 16.84
C PHE A 284 12.82 5.50 17.50
N ALA A 285 13.26 6.52 16.78
CA ALA A 285 14.06 7.59 17.37
C ALA A 285 13.31 8.31 18.50
N LEU A 286 12.01 8.61 18.30
CA LEU A 286 11.14 9.14 19.36
C LEU A 286 10.91 8.12 20.50
N GLY A 287 10.86 6.84 20.21
CA GLY A 287 10.72 5.76 21.19
C GLY A 287 11.98 5.48 22.01
N SER A 288 13.16 5.90 21.53
CA SER A 288 14.44 5.73 22.19
C SER A 288 14.53 6.55 23.48
N PRO A 289 15.35 6.13 24.48
CA PRO A 289 15.68 6.95 25.64
C PRO A 289 16.57 8.15 25.31
N ALA A 290 17.21 8.16 24.12
CA ALA A 290 18.00 9.31 23.68
C ALA A 290 17.11 10.52 23.39
N ALA A 291 17.57 11.70 23.79
CA ALA A 291 16.88 12.94 23.48
C ALA A 291 16.90 13.18 21.94
N VAL A 292 15.71 13.39 21.35
CA VAL A 292 15.54 13.68 19.93
C VAL A 292 14.60 14.85 19.75
N GLY A 293 15.05 15.87 19.05
CA GLY A 293 14.26 17.08 18.87
C GLY A 293 13.86 17.66 20.22
N GLY A 294 12.62 18.10 20.31
CA GLY A 294 12.09 18.68 21.54
C GLY A 294 11.36 17.69 22.45
N TYR A 295 11.06 16.48 21.99
CA TYR A 295 10.34 15.49 22.80
C TYR A 295 11.21 14.88 23.91
N GLY A 296 12.51 14.76 23.68
CA GLY A 296 13.47 14.26 24.68
C GLY A 296 13.54 12.73 24.82
N GLY A 297 12.86 11.99 23.95
CA GLY A 297 12.87 10.54 23.94
C GLY A 297 11.88 9.86 24.92
N ALA A 298 11.92 8.55 25.00
CA ALA A 298 11.03 7.73 25.84
C ALA A 298 11.83 6.77 26.75
N SER A 299 11.91 5.48 26.39
CA SER A 299 12.63 4.47 27.18
C SER A 299 13.01 3.26 26.33
N ASP A 300 14.01 2.47 26.76
CA ASP A 300 14.37 1.20 26.11
C ASP A 300 13.18 0.23 25.99
N LEU A 301 12.32 0.21 27.00
CA LEU A 301 11.14 -0.66 26.95
C LEU A 301 10.17 -0.20 25.87
N MET A 302 9.96 1.13 25.73
CA MET A 302 9.07 1.69 24.72
C MET A 302 9.64 1.44 23.32
N LEU A 303 10.94 1.66 23.11
CA LEU A 303 11.60 1.38 21.86
C LEU A 303 11.40 -0.09 21.43
N LYS A 304 11.73 -1.05 22.32
CA LYS A 304 11.56 -2.49 22.05
C LYS A 304 10.09 -2.86 21.77
N LEU A 305 9.16 -2.26 22.50
CA LEU A 305 7.74 -2.48 22.27
C LEU A 305 7.30 -1.99 20.89
N LEU A 306 7.72 -0.77 20.50
CA LEU A 306 7.43 -0.22 19.17
C LEU A 306 8.03 -1.09 18.06
N GLU A 307 9.27 -1.50 18.20
CA GLU A 307 9.94 -2.36 17.21
C GLU A 307 9.22 -3.70 17.03
N ILE A 308 8.82 -4.34 18.12
CA ILE A 308 8.11 -5.63 18.06
C ILE A 308 6.74 -5.46 17.39
N VAL A 309 5.94 -4.47 17.79
CA VAL A 309 4.60 -4.30 17.22
C VAL A 309 4.65 -3.86 15.75
N VAL A 310 5.62 -3.02 15.38
CA VAL A 310 5.84 -2.63 13.99
C VAL A 310 6.32 -3.83 13.17
N PHE A 311 7.25 -4.64 13.70
CA PHE A 311 7.74 -5.82 13.00
C PHE A 311 6.62 -6.82 12.69
N LEU A 312 5.77 -7.09 13.67
CA LEU A 312 4.62 -7.99 13.48
C LEU A 312 3.64 -7.45 12.42
N ASP A 313 3.38 -6.15 12.41
CA ASP A 313 2.52 -5.51 11.42
C ASP A 313 3.16 -5.57 10.01
N VAL A 314 4.46 -5.28 9.88
CA VAL A 314 5.20 -5.39 8.60
C VAL A 314 5.13 -6.80 8.02
N LEU A 315 5.30 -7.85 8.85
CA LEU A 315 5.18 -9.24 8.40
C LEU A 315 3.77 -9.54 7.89
N ALA A 316 2.74 -9.07 8.61
CA ALA A 316 1.34 -9.29 8.25
C ALA A 316 0.97 -8.55 6.95
N VAL A 317 1.37 -7.29 6.82
CA VAL A 317 1.14 -6.48 5.60
C VAL A 317 1.87 -7.08 4.39
N GLY A 318 3.10 -7.53 4.57
CA GLY A 318 3.87 -8.18 3.51
C GLY A 318 3.25 -9.50 3.03
N LEU A 319 2.70 -10.30 3.94
CA LEU A 319 1.94 -11.50 3.59
C LEU A 319 0.63 -11.14 2.85
N GLY A 320 -0.09 -10.14 3.33
CA GLY A 320 -1.32 -9.64 2.71
C GLY A 320 -1.07 -9.11 1.30
N ALA A 321 -0.04 -8.30 1.11
CA ALA A 321 0.37 -7.75 -0.18
C ALA A 321 0.75 -8.86 -1.18
N ALA A 322 1.50 -9.88 -0.73
CA ALA A 322 1.85 -11.03 -1.57
C ALA A 322 0.60 -11.86 -1.95
N THR A 323 -0.32 -12.06 -1.00
CA THR A 323 -1.59 -12.76 -1.25
C THR A 323 -2.43 -12.02 -2.29
N ALA A 324 -2.58 -10.71 -2.17
CA ALA A 324 -3.32 -9.89 -3.12
C ALA A 324 -2.68 -9.91 -4.52
N SER A 325 -1.35 -9.78 -4.58
CA SER A 325 -0.58 -9.83 -5.82
C SER A 325 -0.70 -11.17 -6.53
N THR A 326 -0.54 -12.28 -5.80
CA THR A 326 -0.61 -13.64 -6.38
C THR A 326 -2.00 -13.96 -6.89
N ARG A 327 -3.06 -13.59 -6.15
CA ARG A 327 -4.45 -13.78 -6.61
C ARG A 327 -4.76 -12.93 -7.84
N GLY A 328 -4.27 -11.70 -7.91
CA GLY A 328 -4.46 -10.82 -9.05
C GLY A 328 -3.72 -11.26 -10.31
N VAL A 329 -2.45 -11.66 -10.18
CA VAL A 329 -1.67 -12.24 -11.28
C VAL A 329 -2.36 -13.51 -11.79
N PHE A 330 -2.82 -14.38 -10.88
CA PHE A 330 -3.58 -15.59 -11.23
C PHE A 330 -4.87 -15.24 -11.99
N ALA A 331 -5.64 -14.26 -11.56
CA ALA A 331 -6.87 -13.85 -12.24
C ALA A 331 -6.60 -13.40 -13.68
N LEU A 332 -5.59 -12.55 -13.90
CA LEU A 332 -5.20 -12.13 -15.25
C LEU A 332 -4.74 -13.31 -16.13
N ALA A 333 -3.99 -14.27 -15.57
CA ALA A 333 -3.52 -15.45 -16.29
C ALA A 333 -4.66 -16.40 -16.64
N ARG A 334 -5.60 -16.63 -15.69
CA ARG A 334 -6.81 -17.43 -15.89
C ARG A 334 -7.68 -16.84 -17.00
N ASP A 335 -7.82 -15.52 -17.04
CA ASP A 335 -8.57 -14.79 -18.05
C ASP A 335 -7.79 -14.67 -19.39
N ARG A 336 -6.63 -15.36 -19.50
CA ARG A 336 -5.75 -15.35 -20.67
C ARG A 336 -5.30 -13.95 -21.10
N ARG A 337 -5.05 -13.07 -20.12
CA ARG A 337 -4.52 -11.71 -20.35
C ARG A 337 -2.99 -11.66 -20.25
N ILE A 338 -2.40 -12.63 -19.58
CA ILE A 338 -0.95 -12.84 -19.41
C ILE A 338 -0.64 -14.34 -19.61
N PRO A 339 0.64 -14.77 -19.66
CA PRO A 339 1.01 -16.16 -19.95
C PRO A 339 0.33 -17.19 -19.04
N GLY A 340 -0.20 -18.26 -19.65
CA GLY A 340 -0.98 -19.32 -18.99
C GLY A 340 -0.29 -20.06 -17.84
N PRO A 341 1.04 -20.31 -17.84
CA PRO A 341 1.72 -20.95 -16.70
C PRO A 341 1.52 -20.26 -15.37
N LEU A 342 1.26 -18.95 -15.37
CA LEU A 342 0.96 -18.17 -14.15
C LEU A 342 -0.41 -18.53 -13.53
N ALA A 343 -1.28 -19.22 -14.27
CA ALA A 343 -2.55 -19.75 -13.77
C ALA A 343 -2.45 -21.19 -13.24
N ALA A 344 -1.23 -21.75 -13.12
CA ALA A 344 -1.04 -23.10 -12.57
C ALA A 344 -1.45 -23.13 -11.09
N VAL A 345 -2.18 -24.21 -10.71
CA VAL A 345 -2.68 -24.45 -9.35
C VAL A 345 -2.06 -25.72 -8.81
N ASN A 346 -1.67 -25.74 -7.55
CA ASN A 346 -1.17 -26.95 -6.90
C ASN A 346 -2.32 -27.85 -6.40
N GLY A 347 -1.99 -29.05 -5.91
CA GLY A 347 -2.97 -30.01 -5.39
C GLY A 347 -3.77 -29.54 -4.15
N ARG A 348 -3.45 -28.38 -3.58
CA ARG A 348 -4.16 -27.73 -2.47
C ARG A 348 -5.02 -26.55 -2.93
N GLY A 349 -5.18 -26.34 -4.24
CA GLY A 349 -5.95 -25.23 -4.79
C GLY A 349 -5.25 -23.86 -4.75
N GLN A 350 -3.94 -23.80 -4.43
CA GLN A 350 -3.21 -22.54 -4.37
C GLN A 350 -2.59 -22.19 -5.75
N PRO A 351 -2.56 -20.90 -6.15
CA PRO A 351 -2.08 -20.45 -7.46
C PRO A 351 -0.55 -20.45 -7.54
N VAL A 352 0.06 -21.65 -7.62
CA VAL A 352 1.52 -21.85 -7.51
C VAL A 352 2.31 -21.08 -8.56
N GLY A 353 1.81 -20.97 -9.80
CA GLY A 353 2.49 -20.21 -10.85
C GLY A 353 2.67 -18.73 -10.50
N SER A 354 1.62 -18.10 -9.99
CA SER A 354 1.65 -16.72 -9.53
C SER A 354 2.47 -16.54 -8.27
N ILE A 355 2.41 -17.49 -7.32
CA ILE A 355 3.22 -17.47 -6.09
C ILE A 355 4.70 -17.47 -6.45
N VAL A 356 5.13 -18.42 -7.30
CA VAL A 356 6.53 -18.48 -7.76
C VAL A 356 6.96 -17.18 -8.44
N PHE A 357 6.12 -16.58 -9.28
CA PHE A 357 6.41 -15.32 -9.95
C PHE A 357 6.63 -14.17 -8.97
N VAL A 358 5.70 -13.95 -8.02
CA VAL A 358 5.77 -12.86 -7.05
C VAL A 358 6.96 -13.04 -6.10
N GLU A 359 7.20 -14.25 -5.63
CA GLU A 359 8.30 -14.52 -4.70
C GLU A 359 9.67 -14.50 -5.40
N ALA A 360 9.77 -14.99 -6.64
CA ALA A 360 10.99 -14.88 -7.43
C ALA A 360 11.35 -13.40 -7.69
N PHE A 361 10.36 -12.54 -7.94
CA PHE A 361 10.60 -11.11 -8.06
C PHE A 361 11.08 -10.50 -6.73
N SER A 362 10.52 -10.94 -5.59
CA SER A 362 10.97 -10.50 -4.26
C SER A 362 12.41 -10.93 -3.97
N VAL A 363 12.76 -12.18 -4.31
CA VAL A 363 14.16 -12.68 -4.22
C VAL A 363 15.09 -11.82 -5.08
N LEU A 364 14.69 -11.55 -6.33
CA LEU A 364 15.48 -10.72 -7.25
C LEU A 364 15.73 -9.32 -6.67
N MET A 365 14.74 -8.67 -6.05
CA MET A 365 14.90 -7.35 -5.44
C MET A 365 15.82 -7.36 -4.22
N ILE A 366 15.76 -8.40 -3.39
CA ILE A 366 16.67 -8.57 -2.25
C ILE A 366 18.11 -8.75 -2.72
N LEU A 367 18.34 -9.61 -3.72
CA LEU A 367 19.66 -9.80 -4.31
C LEU A 367 20.14 -8.53 -5.02
N PHE A 368 19.23 -7.80 -5.64
CA PHE A 368 19.54 -6.51 -6.25
C PHE A 368 20.02 -5.50 -5.20
N ALA A 369 19.33 -5.37 -4.06
CA ALA A 369 19.78 -4.54 -2.94
C ALA A 369 21.19 -4.94 -2.45
N GLN A 370 21.48 -6.23 -2.42
CA GLN A 370 22.77 -6.73 -1.94
C GLN A 370 23.94 -6.41 -2.86
N TYR A 371 23.74 -6.52 -4.20
CA TYR A 371 24.84 -6.50 -5.18
C TYR A 371 24.95 -5.22 -5.99
N TRP A 372 23.84 -4.46 -6.20
CA TRP A 372 23.80 -3.24 -7.02
C TRP A 372 23.51 -1.97 -6.17
N ARG A 373 24.30 -1.82 -5.11
CA ARG A 373 24.12 -0.80 -4.06
C ARG A 373 24.07 0.64 -4.56
N GLY A 374 24.77 0.96 -5.66
CA GLY A 374 24.89 2.33 -6.16
C GLY A 374 23.71 2.83 -6.99
N LEU A 375 22.88 1.93 -7.58
CA LEU A 375 21.88 2.34 -8.56
C LEU A 375 20.71 3.13 -7.97
N PHE A 376 20.31 2.81 -6.74
CA PHE A 376 19.24 3.47 -5.99
C PHE A 376 19.75 4.09 -4.68
N ALA A 377 21.04 4.41 -4.62
CA ALA A 377 21.64 4.95 -3.41
C ALA A 377 21.00 6.29 -3.01
N LEU A 378 20.73 6.42 -1.72
CA LEU A 378 20.35 7.68 -1.08
C LEU A 378 21.48 8.09 -0.13
N PRO A 379 21.94 9.35 -0.16
CA PRO A 379 23.02 9.81 0.71
C PRO A 379 22.73 9.52 2.19
N GLY A 380 23.67 8.87 2.87
CA GLY A 380 23.55 8.53 4.28
C GLY A 380 22.56 7.42 4.65
N GLN A 381 21.78 6.92 3.69
CA GLN A 381 20.79 5.88 3.94
C GLN A 381 21.33 4.48 3.66
N ASN A 382 20.83 3.48 4.40
CA ASN A 382 21.08 2.08 4.09
C ASN A 382 20.50 1.73 2.71
N HIS A 383 21.25 0.99 1.91
CA HIS A 383 20.86 0.66 0.52
C HIS A 383 19.62 -0.25 0.42
N PHE A 384 19.29 -1.05 1.43
CA PHE A 384 18.02 -1.80 1.50
C PHE A 384 16.85 -0.86 1.75
N PHE A 385 16.99 0.08 2.68
CA PHE A 385 15.97 1.11 2.91
C PHE A 385 15.80 2.00 1.67
N ALA A 386 16.89 2.40 1.02
CA ALA A 386 16.84 3.19 -0.21
C ALA A 386 16.08 2.46 -1.34
N LEU A 387 16.33 1.15 -1.53
CA LEU A 387 15.58 0.35 -2.50
C LEU A 387 14.11 0.18 -2.09
N PHE A 388 13.82 -0.03 -0.80
CA PHE A 388 12.44 -0.05 -0.30
C PHE A 388 11.70 1.25 -0.65
N ALA A 389 12.31 2.41 -0.40
CA ALA A 389 11.75 3.71 -0.71
C ALA A 389 11.51 3.87 -2.22
N TRP A 390 12.46 3.45 -3.05
CA TRP A 390 12.32 3.51 -4.50
C TRP A 390 11.20 2.60 -5.03
N LEU A 391 11.14 1.34 -4.58
CA LEU A 391 10.09 0.39 -4.95
C LEU A 391 8.71 0.86 -4.48
N SER A 392 8.63 1.47 -3.29
CA SER A 392 7.40 2.06 -2.76
C SER A 392 6.94 3.25 -3.61
N THR A 393 7.88 4.11 -4.03
CA THR A 393 7.57 5.23 -4.94
C THR A 393 7.05 4.72 -6.29
N TYR A 394 7.72 3.72 -6.87
CA TYR A 394 7.31 3.12 -8.14
C TYR A 394 5.92 2.48 -8.02
N GLY A 395 5.70 1.65 -6.99
CA GLY A 395 4.41 1.02 -6.73
C GLY A 395 3.30 2.06 -6.54
N GLY A 396 3.56 3.07 -5.70
CA GLY A 396 2.65 4.19 -5.50
C GLY A 396 2.33 4.93 -6.80
N PHE A 397 3.34 5.27 -7.59
CA PHE A 397 3.18 5.97 -8.86
C PHE A 397 2.28 5.20 -9.85
N VAL A 398 2.52 3.90 -10.05
CA VAL A 398 1.71 3.11 -10.98
C VAL A 398 0.30 2.88 -10.46
N LEU A 399 0.10 2.81 -9.14
CA LEU A 399 -1.23 2.75 -8.54
C LEU A 399 -2.02 4.04 -8.74
N MET A 400 -1.36 5.22 -8.68
CA MET A 400 -2.02 6.50 -8.97
C MET A 400 -2.59 6.54 -10.38
N LEU A 401 -1.94 5.91 -11.35
CA LEU A 401 -2.47 5.78 -12.72
C LEU A 401 -3.76 4.96 -12.73
N VAL A 402 -3.82 3.87 -11.98
CA VAL A 402 -5.03 3.02 -11.90
C VAL A 402 -6.16 3.76 -11.18
N TYR A 403 -5.84 4.48 -10.11
CA TYR A 403 -6.85 5.29 -9.40
C TYR A 403 -7.38 6.43 -10.28
N ALA A 404 -6.53 7.08 -11.08
CA ALA A 404 -6.96 8.07 -12.06
C ALA A 404 -7.89 7.43 -13.12
N LEU A 405 -7.56 6.23 -13.64
CA LEU A 405 -8.41 5.50 -14.58
C LEU A 405 -9.73 5.08 -13.94
N THR A 406 -9.72 4.68 -12.66
CA THR A 406 -10.94 4.34 -11.90
C THR A 406 -11.85 5.56 -11.73
N ALA A 407 -11.27 6.71 -11.40
CA ALA A 407 -12.00 7.98 -11.29
C ALA A 407 -12.58 8.42 -12.64
N LEU A 408 -11.80 8.35 -13.72
CA LEU A 408 -12.28 8.63 -15.09
C LEU A 408 -13.39 7.66 -15.53
N GLY A 409 -13.20 6.36 -15.22
CA GLY A 409 -14.17 5.32 -15.52
C GLY A 409 -15.50 5.53 -14.84
N ALA A 410 -15.52 6.14 -13.65
CA ALA A 410 -16.74 6.39 -12.88
C ALA A 410 -17.73 7.28 -13.60
N PHE A 411 -17.30 8.29 -14.36
CA PHE A 411 -18.18 9.20 -15.09
C PHE A 411 -19.09 8.46 -16.08
N ARG A 412 -18.60 7.39 -16.70
CA ARG A 412 -19.33 6.56 -17.66
C ARG A 412 -19.95 5.34 -17.00
N GLY A 413 -19.18 4.60 -16.19
CA GLY A 413 -19.62 3.34 -15.56
C GLY A 413 -20.72 3.54 -14.52
N LEU A 414 -20.78 4.73 -13.90
CA LEU A 414 -21.82 5.13 -12.95
C LEU A 414 -22.80 6.19 -13.52
N ALA A 415 -22.88 6.35 -14.85
CA ALA A 415 -23.73 7.38 -15.49
C ALA A 415 -25.22 7.28 -15.09
N GLY A 416 -25.74 6.08 -14.83
CA GLY A 416 -27.10 5.83 -14.35
C GLY A 416 -27.29 5.93 -12.83
N HIS A 417 -26.27 6.40 -12.08
CA HIS A 417 -26.38 6.49 -10.63
C HIS A 417 -27.32 7.64 -10.21
N PRO A 418 -28.25 7.42 -9.22
CA PRO A 418 -29.21 8.45 -8.81
C PRO A 418 -28.55 9.74 -8.28
N ASN A 419 -27.42 9.61 -7.58
CA ASN A 419 -26.61 10.75 -7.13
C ASN A 419 -25.50 11.06 -8.16
N ARG A 420 -25.85 11.65 -9.29
CA ARG A 420 -24.91 12.05 -10.36
C ARG A 420 -23.92 13.11 -9.89
N ALA A 421 -24.37 14.06 -9.06
CA ALA A 421 -23.48 15.09 -8.50
C ALA A 421 -22.37 14.46 -7.65
N GLY A 422 -22.71 13.48 -6.80
CA GLY A 422 -21.73 12.71 -6.03
C GLY A 422 -20.72 11.99 -6.91
N VAL A 423 -21.14 11.39 -8.03
CA VAL A 423 -20.22 10.74 -9.00
C VAL A 423 -19.25 11.75 -9.59
N TRP A 424 -19.75 12.93 -10.01
CA TRP A 424 -18.89 13.98 -10.56
C TRP A 424 -17.90 14.54 -9.53
N ILE A 425 -18.38 14.85 -8.31
CA ILE A 425 -17.52 15.39 -7.24
C ILE A 425 -16.45 14.35 -6.88
N ALA A 426 -16.84 13.11 -6.60
CA ALA A 426 -15.87 12.07 -6.22
C ALA A 426 -14.90 11.74 -7.38
N GLY A 427 -15.40 11.72 -8.62
CA GLY A 427 -14.56 11.51 -9.81
C GLY A 427 -13.54 12.62 -10.00
N LEU A 428 -13.94 13.88 -9.89
CA LEU A 428 -13.04 15.03 -10.05
C LEU A 428 -12.02 15.11 -8.91
N VAL A 429 -12.46 14.92 -7.66
CA VAL A 429 -11.54 14.94 -6.48
C VAL A 429 -10.54 13.78 -6.55
N GLY A 430 -11.00 12.55 -6.78
CA GLY A 430 -10.14 11.39 -6.91
C GLY A 430 -9.14 11.54 -8.08
N LEU A 431 -9.60 12.07 -9.21
CA LEU A 431 -8.73 12.35 -10.37
C LEU A 431 -7.70 13.44 -10.04
N ALA A 432 -8.12 14.55 -9.42
CA ALA A 432 -7.24 15.67 -9.10
C ALA A 432 -6.11 15.24 -8.14
N VAL A 433 -6.43 14.46 -7.09
CA VAL A 433 -5.42 13.95 -6.14
C VAL A 433 -4.49 12.95 -6.83
N SER A 434 -5.03 12.02 -7.64
CA SER A 434 -4.20 11.07 -8.38
C SER A 434 -3.27 11.74 -9.38
N VAL A 435 -3.78 12.72 -10.15
CA VAL A 435 -2.97 13.50 -11.11
C VAL A 435 -1.95 14.38 -10.39
N GLY A 436 -2.31 14.99 -9.26
CA GLY A 436 -1.37 15.74 -8.43
C GLY A 436 -0.22 14.87 -7.91
N ALA A 437 -0.52 13.65 -7.42
CA ALA A 437 0.49 12.69 -6.99
C ALA A 437 1.40 12.25 -8.15
N ILE A 438 0.84 12.00 -9.34
CA ILE A 438 1.62 11.69 -10.56
C ILE A 438 2.52 12.89 -10.93
N PHE A 439 1.99 14.12 -10.87
CA PHE A 439 2.76 15.33 -11.13
C PHE A 439 3.95 15.45 -10.16
N GLY A 440 3.73 15.25 -8.85
CA GLY A 440 4.82 15.26 -7.86
C GLY A 440 5.87 14.17 -8.11
N GLY A 441 5.46 13.00 -8.62
CA GLY A 441 6.38 11.91 -8.98
C GLY A 441 7.17 12.11 -10.28
N ILE A 442 6.80 13.11 -11.11
CA ILE A 442 7.44 13.37 -12.42
C ILE A 442 8.23 14.66 -12.39
N TYR A 443 7.57 15.75 -11.96
CA TYR A 443 8.11 17.10 -12.09
C TYR A 443 9.18 17.37 -11.03
N GLN A 444 10.37 17.78 -11.46
CA GLN A 444 11.54 18.01 -10.62
C GLN A 444 11.97 16.79 -9.76
N ALA A 445 11.54 15.58 -10.11
CA ALA A 445 12.04 14.39 -9.46
C ALA A 445 13.55 14.26 -9.68
N THR A 446 14.29 14.08 -8.58
CA THR A 446 15.76 13.93 -8.60
C THR A 446 16.13 12.45 -8.62
N ALA A 447 17.36 12.16 -9.09
CA ALA A 447 17.88 10.79 -9.04
C ALA A 447 17.92 10.26 -7.58
N PRO A 448 17.56 8.99 -7.34
CA PRO A 448 17.18 7.97 -8.34
C PRO A 448 15.68 7.95 -8.70
N PHE A 449 14.85 8.83 -8.12
CA PHE A 449 13.39 8.80 -8.28
C PHE A 449 12.91 9.32 -9.64
N ASP A 450 13.74 10.08 -10.37
CA ASP A 450 13.47 10.50 -11.75
C ASP A 450 13.31 9.30 -12.72
N MET A 451 13.81 8.13 -12.37
CA MET A 451 13.66 6.90 -13.13
C MET A 451 12.28 6.25 -12.96
N VAL A 452 11.54 6.58 -11.89
CA VAL A 452 10.25 5.95 -11.55
C VAL A 452 9.25 6.07 -12.69
N TRP A 453 9.00 7.28 -13.16
CA TRP A 453 8.03 7.51 -14.24
C TRP A 453 8.51 6.95 -15.59
N LYS A 454 9.82 6.96 -15.86
CA LYS A 454 10.42 6.41 -17.09
C LYS A 454 10.20 4.89 -17.14
N ILE A 455 10.50 4.19 -16.06
CA ILE A 455 10.26 2.74 -15.94
C ILE A 455 8.76 2.44 -15.93
N GLY A 456 7.95 3.28 -15.26
CA GLY A 456 6.49 3.19 -15.30
C GLY A 456 5.92 3.29 -16.71
N LEU A 457 6.46 4.20 -17.53
CA LEU A 457 6.06 4.33 -18.95
C LEU A 457 6.42 3.06 -19.75
N VAL A 458 7.62 2.51 -19.56
CA VAL A 458 8.01 1.24 -20.19
C VAL A 458 7.06 0.11 -19.79
N TRP A 459 6.69 0.04 -18.49
CA TRP A 459 5.75 -0.95 -17.98
C TRP A 459 4.35 -0.84 -18.60
N ILE A 460 3.86 0.39 -18.77
CA ILE A 460 2.57 0.65 -19.47
C ILE A 460 2.65 0.21 -20.93
N VAL A 461 3.72 0.56 -21.64
CA VAL A 461 3.90 0.17 -23.06
C VAL A 461 3.95 -1.34 -23.19
N LEU A 462 4.65 -2.04 -22.31
CA LEU A 462 4.65 -3.50 -22.25
C LEU A 462 3.24 -4.07 -22.01
N GLY A 463 2.48 -3.48 -21.08
CA GLY A 463 1.09 -3.87 -20.82
C GLY A 463 0.19 -3.70 -22.04
N ILE A 464 0.35 -2.60 -22.78
CA ILE A 464 -0.38 -2.37 -24.04
C ILE A 464 0.03 -3.43 -25.08
N ALA A 465 1.33 -3.69 -25.26
CA ALA A 465 1.82 -4.69 -26.20
C ALA A 465 1.29 -6.10 -25.86
N VAL A 466 1.34 -6.51 -24.59
CA VAL A 466 0.77 -7.78 -24.12
C VAL A 466 -0.73 -7.83 -24.38
N THR A 467 -1.48 -6.76 -24.08
CA THR A 467 -2.92 -6.69 -24.33
C THR A 467 -3.28 -6.81 -25.82
N LEU A 468 -2.43 -6.30 -26.71
CA LEU A 468 -2.64 -6.42 -28.15
C LEU A 468 -2.24 -7.79 -28.68
N ALA A 469 -1.20 -8.41 -28.12
CA ALA A 469 -0.69 -9.72 -28.54
C ALA A 469 -1.56 -10.88 -28.04
N VAL A 470 -2.14 -10.76 -26.85
CA VAL A 470 -2.94 -11.82 -26.22
C VAL A 470 -4.42 -11.59 -26.52
N ARG A 471 -5.03 -12.47 -27.32
CA ARG A 471 -6.48 -12.50 -27.53
C ARG A 471 -7.15 -13.11 -26.30
N GLY A 472 -7.51 -12.27 -25.33
CA GLY A 472 -8.25 -12.71 -24.15
C GLY A 472 -9.67 -13.22 -24.50
N ARG A 473 -10.20 -14.18 -23.74
CA ARG A 473 -11.64 -14.47 -23.76
C ARG A 473 -12.39 -13.23 -23.26
N ALA A 474 -13.54 -12.94 -23.87
CA ALA A 474 -14.49 -12.02 -23.26
C ALA A 474 -14.89 -12.56 -21.88
N PRO A 475 -15.10 -11.71 -20.86
CA PRO A 475 -15.70 -12.19 -19.61
C PRO A 475 -17.00 -12.92 -19.95
N ALA A 476 -17.29 -14.01 -19.23
CA ALA A 476 -18.50 -14.78 -19.43
C ALA A 476 -19.69 -13.82 -19.41
N HIS A 477 -20.58 -13.95 -20.41
CA HIS A 477 -21.72 -13.04 -20.66
C HIS A 477 -22.63 -12.87 -19.41
N GLU A 478 -22.60 -13.84 -18.51
CA GLU A 478 -23.40 -13.88 -17.27
C GLU A 478 -23.10 -12.73 -16.30
N VAL A 479 -21.82 -12.30 -16.19
CA VAL A 479 -21.46 -11.16 -15.30
C VAL A 479 -21.97 -9.83 -15.88
N LEU A 480 -22.17 -9.73 -17.19
CA LEU A 480 -22.65 -8.50 -17.85
C LEU A 480 -24.18 -8.43 -17.94
N GLU A 481 -24.90 -9.57 -17.89
CA GLU A 481 -26.36 -9.56 -17.91
C GLU A 481 -26.97 -9.14 -16.56
N ASP A 482 -26.38 -9.55 -15.43
CA ASP A 482 -26.78 -9.06 -14.09
C ASP A 482 -26.49 -7.55 -13.90
N LEU A 483 -25.67 -6.95 -14.77
CA LEU A 483 -25.35 -5.51 -14.74
C LEU A 483 -26.33 -4.65 -15.55
N ARG A 484 -27.24 -5.28 -16.33
CA ARG A 484 -28.24 -4.59 -17.17
C ARG A 484 -29.66 -4.67 -16.61
N GLY A 485 -29.85 -5.41 -15.49
CA GLY A 485 -31.13 -5.55 -14.80
C GLY A 485 -31.52 -4.39 -13.88
#